data_f91db351a672fefd045a567a491dcc06
#
_entry.id   f91db351a672fefd045a567a491dcc06
#
_cell.length_a   1.000
_cell.length_b   1.000
_cell.length_c   1.000
_cell.angle_alpha   90.00
_cell.angle_beta   90.00
_cell.angle_gamma   90.00
#
_symmetry.space_group_name_H-M   'P 1'
#
loop_
_entity.id
_entity.type
_entity.pdbx_description
1 polymer ?
#
loop_
_entity_poly.entity_id
_entity_poly.type
_entity_poly.pdbx_seq_one_letter_code
_entity_poly.pdbx_strand_id
1 'polypeptide(L)'
;MAEMRPNRTKEKLAAGGVVTCLQGSPMPADMVDLVGPLGFDCVWFEAEHGDVDYGDIPNLSRACDLWGMTPLVRVNRIETGVIYRTLDLGAMGIVVPHVNTANEAREVVQAAKFHPLGHRGYFSSRQSFGVDGFVEKANDQSMVVIMLEDVVAVDNLD
;
A
#
# COMPACT_ATOMS: atom_id res chain seq x y z
N MET A 1 -24.37 6.32 1.29
CA MET A 1 -23.33 5.43 0.74
C MET A 1 -21.99 6.02 1.08
N ALA A 2 -21.01 5.21 1.43
CA ALA A 2 -19.65 5.69 1.71
C ALA A 2 -18.94 6.01 0.38
N GLU A 3 -18.06 6.99 0.40
CA GLU A 3 -17.18 7.26 -0.73
C GLU A 3 -15.92 6.38 -0.64
N MET A 4 -15.35 6.05 -1.80
CA MET A 4 -14.05 5.40 -1.87
C MET A 4 -13.00 6.33 -1.27
N ARG A 5 -12.17 5.82 -0.36
CA ARG A 5 -11.05 6.59 0.21
C ARG A 5 -10.05 6.94 -0.89
N PRO A 6 -9.71 8.22 -1.09
CA PRO A 6 -8.73 8.61 -2.09
C PRO A 6 -7.31 8.27 -1.63
N ASN A 7 -6.49 7.79 -2.55
CA ASN A 7 -5.05 7.68 -2.33
C ASN A 7 -4.38 9.01 -2.69
N ARG A 8 -4.32 9.92 -1.72
CA ARG A 8 -3.81 11.28 -1.94
C ARG A 8 -2.34 11.31 -2.35
N THR A 9 -1.55 10.35 -1.88
CA THR A 9 -0.15 10.18 -2.30
C THR A 9 -0.05 9.89 -3.80
N LYS A 10 -0.86 8.93 -4.28
CA LYS A 10 -0.91 8.58 -5.70
C LYS A 10 -1.42 9.73 -6.56
N GLU A 11 -2.46 10.45 -6.10
CA GLU A 11 -3.00 11.62 -6.79
C GLU A 11 -1.95 12.74 -6.91
N LYS A 12 -1.24 13.04 -5.82
CA LYS A 12 -0.19 14.08 -5.79
C LYS A 12 0.98 13.74 -6.71
N LEU A 13 1.42 12.45 -6.73
CA LEU A 13 2.46 11.98 -7.66
C LEU A 13 2.00 12.07 -9.11
N ALA A 14 0.76 11.67 -9.41
CA ALA A 14 0.20 11.74 -10.76
C ALA A 14 0.09 13.19 -11.28
N ALA A 15 -0.09 14.16 -10.39
CA ALA A 15 -0.07 15.58 -10.71
C ALA A 15 1.36 16.17 -10.84
N GLY A 16 2.41 15.34 -10.76
CA GLY A 16 3.82 15.76 -10.83
C GLY A 16 4.36 16.36 -9.53
N GLY A 17 3.65 16.21 -8.42
CA GLY A 17 4.08 16.67 -7.11
C GLY A 17 5.10 15.76 -6.45
N VAL A 18 5.73 16.26 -5.38
CA VAL A 18 6.64 15.50 -4.50
C VAL A 18 5.88 15.11 -3.24
N VAL A 19 5.98 13.86 -2.83
CA VAL A 19 5.37 13.36 -1.59
C VAL A 19 6.41 13.19 -0.49
N THR A 20 5.95 13.46 0.74
CA THR A 20 6.73 13.22 1.96
C THR A 20 6.25 11.94 2.62
N CYS A 21 7.18 11.03 2.90
CA CYS A 21 6.89 9.76 3.53
C CYS A 21 7.63 9.66 4.87
N LEU A 22 6.89 9.36 5.92
CA LEU A 22 7.48 9.04 7.21
C LEU A 22 7.67 7.53 7.31
N GLN A 23 8.86 7.11 7.70
CA GLN A 23 9.20 5.73 8.03
C GLN A 23 9.75 5.65 9.45
N GLY A 24 9.35 4.64 10.18
CA GLY A 24 9.90 4.34 11.50
C GLY A 24 9.61 2.89 11.90
N SER A 25 10.39 2.37 12.83
CA SER A 25 10.15 1.07 13.47
C SER A 25 10.66 1.16 14.92
N PRO A 26 9.80 0.99 15.93
CA PRO A 26 8.35 0.77 15.80
C PRO A 26 7.57 2.01 15.33
N MET A 27 6.43 1.80 14.68
CA MET A 27 5.51 2.85 14.27
C MET A 27 4.07 2.49 14.71
N PRO A 28 3.75 2.56 15.99
CA PRO A 28 2.40 2.32 16.50
C PRO A 28 1.41 3.42 16.09
N ALA A 29 0.12 3.15 16.19
CA ALA A 29 -0.93 4.09 15.81
C ALA A 29 -0.84 5.44 16.54
N ASP A 30 -0.48 5.42 17.81
CA ASP A 30 -0.30 6.66 18.61
C ASP A 30 0.83 7.54 18.05
N MET A 31 1.88 6.93 17.46
CA MET A 31 2.92 7.69 16.80
C MET A 31 2.42 8.30 15.49
N VAL A 32 1.55 7.60 14.75
CA VAL A 32 0.89 8.14 13.55
C VAL A 32 0.04 9.37 13.93
N ASP A 33 -0.70 9.29 15.05
CA ASP A 33 -1.49 10.43 15.55
C ASP A 33 -0.60 11.60 16.00
N LEU A 34 0.54 11.32 16.65
CA LEU A 34 1.49 12.35 17.05
C LEU A 34 2.07 13.13 15.87
N VAL A 35 2.38 12.44 14.77
CA VAL A 35 2.99 13.07 13.58
C VAL A 35 1.98 13.57 12.56
N GLY A 36 0.72 13.17 12.68
CA GLY A 36 -0.35 13.55 11.76
C GLY A 36 -0.46 15.05 11.50
N PRO A 37 -0.40 15.93 12.53
CA PRO A 37 -0.45 17.38 12.33
C PRO A 37 0.74 17.96 11.56
N LEU A 38 1.82 17.21 11.34
CA LEU A 38 3.00 17.66 10.61
C LEU A 38 2.81 17.65 9.10
N GLY A 39 1.75 17.00 8.59
CA GLY A 39 1.34 17.07 7.20
C GLY A 39 2.12 16.16 6.24
N PHE A 40 2.61 15.02 6.70
CA PHE A 40 3.15 13.98 5.82
C PHE A 40 2.08 13.44 4.87
N ASP A 41 2.46 13.10 3.65
CA ASP A 41 1.54 12.53 2.65
C ASP A 41 1.27 11.05 2.90
N CYS A 42 2.26 10.31 3.39
CA CYS A 42 2.14 8.88 3.66
C CYS A 42 3.01 8.43 4.84
N VAL A 43 2.65 7.27 5.38
CA VAL A 43 3.45 6.54 6.36
C VAL A 43 3.81 5.18 5.78
N TRP A 44 5.10 4.83 5.88
CA TRP A 44 5.63 3.54 5.50
C TRP A 44 5.73 2.65 6.72
N PHE A 45 4.92 1.62 6.75
CA PHE A 45 4.92 0.58 7.77
C PHE A 45 5.76 -0.60 7.35
N GLU A 46 6.56 -1.11 8.28
CA GLU A 46 7.61 -2.06 8.00
C GLU A 46 7.22 -3.46 8.46
N ALA A 47 6.85 -4.34 7.51
CA ALA A 47 6.48 -5.73 7.79
C ALA A 47 7.48 -6.76 7.23
N GLU A 48 8.65 -6.32 6.76
CA GLU A 48 9.75 -7.20 6.35
C GLU A 48 10.79 -7.34 7.47
N HIS A 49 11.35 -6.23 7.92
CA HIS A 49 12.40 -6.19 8.95
C HIS A 49 11.92 -5.54 10.26
N GLY A 50 10.70 -5.06 10.29
CA GLY A 50 10.10 -4.39 11.43
C GLY A 50 9.14 -5.29 12.21
N ASP A 51 8.34 -4.63 13.02
CA ASP A 51 7.42 -5.24 13.99
C ASP A 51 5.95 -5.22 13.55
N VAL A 52 5.65 -4.81 12.30
CA VAL A 52 4.26 -4.70 11.83
C VAL A 52 3.75 -6.04 11.32
N ASP A 53 2.72 -6.55 11.97
CA ASP A 53 1.99 -7.74 11.59
C ASP A 53 0.62 -7.43 10.99
N TYR A 54 -0.04 -8.43 10.41
CA TYR A 54 -1.39 -8.29 9.86
C TYR A 54 -2.41 -7.77 10.87
N GLY A 55 -2.24 -8.07 12.16
CA GLY A 55 -3.10 -7.58 13.24
C GLY A 55 -3.05 -6.07 13.43
N ASP A 56 -1.94 -5.44 13.09
CA ASP A 56 -1.69 -4.01 13.29
C ASP A 56 -2.25 -3.16 12.15
N ILE A 57 -2.20 -3.66 10.91
CA ILE A 57 -2.55 -2.92 9.69
C ILE A 57 -3.92 -2.24 9.79
N PRO A 58 -5.00 -2.88 10.28
CA PRO A 58 -6.30 -2.22 10.37
C PRO A 58 -6.30 -0.97 11.26
N ASN A 59 -5.58 -1.00 12.38
CA ASN A 59 -5.50 0.13 13.29
C ASN A 59 -4.59 1.23 12.76
N LEU A 60 -3.43 0.87 12.22
CA LEU A 60 -2.51 1.79 11.55
C LEU A 60 -3.17 2.52 10.38
N SER A 61 -3.95 1.78 9.59
CA SER A 61 -4.73 2.35 8.48
C SER A 61 -5.80 3.35 8.95
N ARG A 62 -6.47 3.09 10.10
CA ARG A 62 -7.43 4.04 10.67
C ARG A 62 -6.76 5.30 11.19
N ALA A 63 -5.61 5.18 11.83
CA ALA A 63 -4.82 6.34 12.27
C ALA A 63 -4.42 7.20 11.06
N CYS A 64 -3.93 6.60 9.98
CA CYS A 64 -3.63 7.34 8.75
C CYS A 64 -4.86 8.05 8.17
N ASP A 65 -6.04 7.40 8.18
CA ASP A 65 -7.28 8.01 7.67
C ASP A 65 -7.66 9.28 8.43
N LEU A 66 -7.47 9.32 9.74
CA LEU A 66 -7.77 10.49 10.57
C LEU A 66 -7.00 11.74 10.12
N TRP A 67 -5.80 11.56 9.60
CA TRP A 67 -4.90 12.63 9.19
C TRP A 67 -4.79 12.78 7.67
N GLY A 68 -5.53 11.99 6.91
CA GLY A 68 -5.50 12.00 5.45
C GLY A 68 -4.20 11.52 4.84
N MET A 69 -3.41 10.77 5.60
CA MET A 69 -2.18 10.12 5.14
C MET A 69 -2.46 8.79 4.45
N THR A 70 -1.62 8.41 3.50
CA THR A 70 -1.71 7.11 2.82
C THR A 70 -0.91 6.06 3.58
N PRO A 71 -1.54 4.95 4.07
CA PRO A 71 -0.82 3.84 4.67
C PRO A 71 -0.15 2.99 3.57
N LEU A 72 1.18 3.00 3.53
CA LEU A 72 2.01 2.12 2.72
C LEU A 72 2.58 1.03 3.60
N VAL A 73 2.52 -0.23 3.17
CA VAL A 73 3.08 -1.36 3.93
C VAL A 73 4.14 -2.06 3.10
N ARG A 74 5.36 -2.14 3.61
CA ARG A 74 6.38 -3.00 3.01
C ARG A 74 6.10 -4.44 3.44
N VAL A 75 5.78 -5.27 2.46
CA VAL A 75 5.59 -6.72 2.64
C VAL A 75 6.93 -7.44 2.63
N ASN A 76 6.96 -8.66 3.12
CA ASN A 76 8.22 -9.40 3.30
C ASN A 76 8.62 -10.27 2.09
N ARG A 77 7.79 -10.36 1.06
CA ARG A 77 8.08 -11.18 -0.14
C ARG A 77 7.06 -11.01 -1.24
N ILE A 78 7.43 -11.45 -2.44
CA ILE A 78 6.54 -11.56 -3.61
C ILE A 78 5.67 -12.81 -3.42
N GLU A 79 4.49 -12.63 -2.85
CA GLU A 79 3.49 -13.70 -2.69
C GLU A 79 2.09 -13.11 -2.81
N THR A 80 1.27 -13.69 -3.70
CA THR A 80 -0.08 -13.21 -3.99
C THR A 80 -0.92 -13.04 -2.71
N GLY A 81 -0.88 -14.05 -1.81
CA GLY A 81 -1.65 -14.02 -0.57
C GLY A 81 -1.21 -12.93 0.41
N VAL A 82 0.09 -12.66 0.49
CA VAL A 82 0.65 -11.58 1.31
C VAL A 82 0.20 -10.22 0.77
N ILE A 83 0.29 -10.03 -0.54
CA ILE A 83 -0.02 -8.77 -1.22
C ILE A 83 -1.49 -8.39 -1.05
N TYR A 84 -2.43 -9.26 -1.48
CA TYR A 84 -3.84 -8.90 -1.42
C TYR A 84 -4.35 -8.80 0.02
N ARG A 85 -3.87 -9.67 0.94
CA ARG A 85 -4.28 -9.61 2.34
C ARG A 85 -3.86 -8.30 3.01
N THR A 86 -2.66 -7.82 2.74
CA THR A 86 -2.19 -6.51 3.22
C THR A 86 -3.13 -5.38 2.77
N LEU A 87 -3.53 -5.38 1.50
CA LEU A 87 -4.48 -4.41 0.95
C LEU A 87 -5.89 -4.58 1.55
N ASP A 88 -6.36 -5.81 1.78
CA ASP A 88 -7.67 -6.07 2.38
C ASP A 88 -7.76 -5.56 3.82
N LEU A 89 -6.65 -5.59 4.55
CA LEU A 89 -6.57 -5.10 5.93
C LEU A 89 -6.55 -3.57 6.05
N GLY A 90 -6.35 -2.86 4.95
CA GLY A 90 -6.50 -1.41 4.94
C GLY A 90 -5.33 -0.62 4.37
N ALA A 91 -4.23 -1.26 4.01
CA ALA A 91 -3.17 -0.60 3.27
C ALA A 91 -3.72 -0.03 1.95
N MET A 92 -3.28 1.16 1.59
CA MET A 92 -3.61 1.79 0.32
C MET A 92 -2.45 1.73 -0.69
N GLY A 93 -1.33 1.20 -0.23
CA GLY A 93 -0.21 0.83 -1.08
C GLY A 93 0.63 -0.25 -0.45
N ILE A 94 1.29 -1.00 -1.30
CA ILE A 94 2.29 -1.99 -0.93
C ILE A 94 3.65 -1.58 -1.46
N VAL A 95 4.68 -1.90 -0.70
CA VAL A 95 6.07 -1.83 -1.14
C VAL A 95 6.61 -3.25 -1.14
N VAL A 96 7.08 -3.71 -2.26
CA VAL A 96 7.52 -5.10 -2.44
C VAL A 96 9.03 -5.13 -2.63
N PRO A 97 9.76 -5.78 -1.72
CA PRO A 97 11.21 -5.88 -1.78
C PRO A 97 11.66 -6.89 -2.84
N HIS A 98 12.94 -6.83 -3.21
CA HIS A 98 13.64 -7.84 -4.02
C HIS A 98 12.97 -8.19 -5.36
N VAL A 99 12.39 -7.21 -6.03
CA VAL A 99 11.83 -7.40 -7.37
C VAL A 99 12.97 -7.30 -8.39
N ASN A 100 13.32 -8.43 -9.00
CA ASN A 100 14.51 -8.56 -9.82
C ASN A 100 14.23 -8.65 -11.32
N THR A 101 13.00 -8.96 -11.71
CA THR A 101 12.62 -9.16 -13.10
C THR A 101 11.31 -8.47 -13.46
N ALA A 102 11.12 -8.18 -14.74
CA ALA A 102 9.87 -7.66 -15.26
C ALA A 102 8.68 -8.63 -15.02
N ASN A 103 8.93 -9.94 -14.97
CA ASN A 103 7.89 -10.92 -14.66
C ASN A 103 7.43 -10.81 -13.20
N GLU A 104 8.37 -10.72 -12.25
CA GLU A 104 8.05 -10.50 -10.84
C GLU A 104 7.28 -9.19 -10.64
N ALA A 105 7.68 -8.11 -11.31
CA ALA A 105 6.95 -6.85 -11.28
C ALA A 105 5.49 -7.01 -11.76
N ARG A 106 5.26 -7.79 -12.83
CA ARG A 106 3.91 -8.09 -13.32
C ARG A 106 3.11 -8.94 -12.33
N GLU A 107 3.73 -9.93 -11.71
CA GLU A 107 3.10 -10.76 -10.67
C GLU A 107 2.64 -9.91 -9.48
N VAL A 108 3.45 -8.96 -9.03
CA VAL A 108 3.09 -8.00 -7.98
C VAL A 108 1.86 -7.19 -8.38
N VAL A 109 1.84 -6.63 -9.59
CA VAL A 109 0.70 -5.86 -10.08
C VAL A 109 -0.55 -6.73 -10.15
N GLN A 110 -0.44 -7.94 -10.70
CA GLN A 110 -1.56 -8.88 -10.82
C GLN A 110 -2.14 -9.28 -9.47
N ALA A 111 -1.30 -9.46 -8.45
CA ALA A 111 -1.73 -9.78 -7.09
C ALA A 111 -2.41 -8.60 -6.39
N ALA A 112 -2.01 -7.36 -6.73
CA ALA A 112 -2.51 -6.14 -6.08
C ALA A 112 -3.79 -5.58 -6.72
N LYS A 113 -4.07 -5.92 -7.98
CA LYS A 113 -5.15 -5.33 -8.77
C LYS A 113 -6.27 -6.32 -9.06
N PHE A 114 -7.51 -5.81 -9.09
CA PHE A 114 -8.67 -6.55 -9.56
C PHE A 114 -8.71 -6.62 -11.09
N HIS A 115 -9.53 -7.56 -11.60
CA HIS A 115 -9.78 -7.62 -13.03
C HIS A 115 -10.21 -6.24 -13.59
N PRO A 116 -9.80 -5.81 -14.81
CA PRO A 116 -8.98 -6.55 -15.79
C PRO A 116 -7.45 -6.38 -15.61
N LEU A 117 -6.98 -5.58 -14.64
CA LEU A 117 -5.57 -5.27 -14.45
C LEU A 117 -4.80 -6.37 -13.71
N GLY A 118 -5.51 -7.24 -12.99
CA GLY A 118 -4.95 -8.33 -12.23
C GLY A 118 -6.00 -9.36 -11.85
N HIS A 119 -5.66 -10.20 -10.88
CA HIS A 119 -6.51 -11.30 -10.41
C HIS A 119 -6.66 -11.33 -8.88
N ARG A 120 -6.49 -10.17 -8.22
CA ARG A 120 -6.79 -10.04 -6.80
C ARG A 120 -8.18 -10.55 -6.49
N GLY A 121 -8.29 -11.49 -5.53
CA GLY A 121 -9.56 -11.99 -5.05
C GLY A 121 -10.35 -10.91 -4.29
N TYR A 122 -11.66 -10.85 -4.48
CA TYR A 122 -12.51 -9.95 -3.73
C TYR A 122 -12.86 -10.55 -2.37
N PHE A 123 -12.63 -9.80 -1.33
CA PHE A 123 -13.10 -10.05 0.02
C PHE A 123 -13.74 -8.77 0.57
N SER A 124 -14.94 -8.88 1.13
CA SER A 124 -15.59 -7.73 1.76
C SER A 124 -14.82 -7.32 3.01
N SER A 125 -14.15 -6.20 2.92
CA SER A 125 -13.23 -5.70 3.93
C SER A 125 -13.58 -4.27 4.32
N ARG A 126 -12.88 -3.74 5.32
CA ARG A 126 -13.02 -2.35 5.77
C ARG A 126 -13.02 -1.34 4.64
N GLN A 127 -12.21 -1.57 3.61
CA GLN A 127 -12.08 -0.65 2.48
C GLN A 127 -13.32 -0.60 1.60
N SER A 128 -14.06 -1.72 1.52
CA SER A 128 -15.22 -1.86 0.64
C SER A 128 -16.56 -1.57 1.32
N PHE A 129 -16.61 -1.48 2.66
CA PHE A 129 -17.87 -1.34 3.39
C PHE A 129 -18.63 -0.08 2.99
N GLY A 130 -19.81 -0.28 2.40
CA GLY A 130 -20.70 0.79 1.95
C GLY A 130 -20.26 1.54 0.71
N VAL A 131 -19.20 1.11 0.03
CA VAL A 131 -18.69 1.73 -1.20
C VAL A 131 -19.28 1.03 -2.42
N ASP A 132 -20.10 1.73 -3.17
CA ASP A 132 -20.63 1.23 -4.44
C ASP A 132 -19.56 1.19 -5.52
N GLY A 133 -19.50 0.08 -6.29
CA GLY A 133 -18.51 -0.09 -7.34
C GLY A 133 -17.09 -0.12 -6.80
N PHE A 134 -16.89 -0.74 -5.62
CA PHE A 134 -15.57 -0.78 -4.98
C PHE A 134 -14.50 -1.41 -5.88
N VAL A 135 -14.80 -2.52 -6.53
CA VAL A 135 -13.83 -3.26 -7.36
C VAL A 135 -13.32 -2.41 -8.51
N GLU A 136 -14.21 -1.67 -9.17
CA GLU A 136 -13.88 -0.80 -10.30
C GLU A 136 -13.01 0.40 -9.86
N LYS A 137 -13.27 0.93 -8.66
CA LYS A 137 -12.56 2.10 -8.12
C LYS A 137 -11.24 1.75 -7.44
N ALA A 138 -11.16 0.56 -6.84
CA ALA A 138 -10.02 0.16 -6.02
C ALA A 138 -8.70 0.06 -6.79
N ASN A 139 -8.76 -0.28 -8.07
CA ASN A 139 -7.57 -0.32 -8.91
C ASN A 139 -6.86 1.04 -9.03
N ASP A 140 -7.65 2.11 -9.08
CA ASP A 140 -7.11 3.47 -9.15
C ASP A 140 -6.54 3.94 -7.82
N GLN A 141 -7.09 3.45 -6.72
CA GLN A 141 -6.69 3.86 -5.37
C GLN A 141 -5.58 3.00 -4.76
N SER A 142 -5.36 1.77 -5.24
CA SER A 142 -4.24 0.95 -4.76
C SER A 142 -2.92 1.36 -5.44
N MET A 143 -1.88 1.61 -4.63
CA MET A 143 -0.54 1.94 -5.08
C MET A 143 0.37 0.71 -4.99
N VAL A 144 1.20 0.51 -6.01
CA VAL A 144 2.23 -0.54 -6.04
C VAL A 144 3.59 0.13 -6.18
N VAL A 145 4.48 -0.16 -5.26
CA VAL A 145 5.88 0.24 -5.27
C VAL A 145 6.72 -1.03 -5.26
N ILE A 146 7.70 -1.11 -6.12
CA ILE A 146 8.68 -2.20 -6.15
C ILE A 146 10.06 -1.66 -5.79
N MET A 147 10.87 -2.46 -5.11
CA MET A 147 12.24 -2.12 -4.78
C MET A 147 13.19 -2.89 -5.70
N LEU A 148 13.99 -2.12 -6.44
CA LEU A 148 15.06 -2.63 -7.31
C LEU A 148 16.37 -2.50 -6.54
N GLU A 149 16.58 -3.36 -5.57
CA GLU A 149 17.64 -3.24 -4.56
C GLU A 149 18.75 -4.28 -4.68
N ASP A 150 18.51 -5.32 -5.48
CA ASP A 150 19.50 -6.35 -5.76
C ASP A 150 20.31 -6.00 -7.03
N VAL A 151 21.56 -6.46 -7.09
CA VAL A 151 22.41 -6.26 -8.28
C VAL A 151 21.76 -6.85 -9.54
N VAL A 152 21.12 -8.01 -9.40
CA VAL A 152 20.39 -8.67 -10.51
C VAL A 152 19.24 -7.79 -11.04
N ALA A 153 18.57 -7.04 -10.17
CA ALA A 153 17.52 -6.12 -10.60
C ALA A 153 18.08 -5.00 -11.48
N VAL A 154 19.26 -4.48 -11.13
CA VAL A 154 19.93 -3.42 -11.91
C VAL A 154 20.35 -3.94 -13.29
N ASP A 155 20.84 -5.19 -13.36
CA ASP A 155 21.24 -5.82 -14.61
C ASP A 155 20.05 -6.10 -15.57
N ASN A 156 18.82 -6.10 -15.03
CA ASN A 156 17.57 -6.38 -15.76
C ASN A 156 16.73 -5.12 -16.05
N LEU A 157 17.30 -3.93 -15.93
CA LEU A 157 16.57 -2.65 -16.17
C LEU A 157 16.36 -2.30 -17.65
N ASP A 158 16.97 -3.00 -18.59
CA ASP A 158 16.95 -2.75 -20.05
C ASP A 158 15.75 -3.41 -20.76
#